data_378d3da60a86c26cb77a98cf3a373831
#
_entry.id   378d3da60a86c26cb77a98cf3a373831
#
_cell.length_a   1.000
_cell.length_b   1.000
_cell.length_c   1.000
_cell.angle_alpha   90.00
_cell.angle_beta   90.00
_cell.angle_gamma   90.00
#
_symmetry.space_group_name_H-M   'P 1'
#
loop_
_entity.id
_entity.type
_entity.pdbx_description
1 polymer ?
#
loop_
_entity_poly.entity_id
_entity_poly.type
_entity_poly.pdbx_seq_one_letter_code
_entity_poly.pdbx_strand_id
1 'polypeptide(L)'
;VSSAASDVYKRQLKEWYQVYPERFQNKTNGITQRRWLGLCNPELSALITEKVGSDAWLTDLSLLEKLNDCIDTRTITKFNNIKKKKKQQLADYIKKMDGYDVNPDSIYDIQVKRLHEYKRQLLNAFSIMTIYFRLKDKKLKNWTPTTFIFGAKAAPGYARAKAIIKYINEIAKLVNNDPETKDLLQVYFISNYNVSYAEKIVVAADLSEQTSTAGLEASGTGNMKFMLNGAPTLGTLDGANVEIAECAGIENEYIFGAKVEDIERMKKEGYHPKALYDANPEIKRVVDTLIDGTFDDGGAQGEGSFKELHDSLLKDSSWQKADNYFLIYDLPDYVDTKIRANTEYANRKEFGKKCLINIATACKFSSDRTIL
;
A
#
# COMPACT_ATOMS: atom_id res chain seq x y z
N VAL A 1 0.85 -8.82 -21.14
CA VAL A 1 0.69 -7.68 -20.24
C VAL A 1 -0.75 -7.62 -19.79
N SER A 2 -1.03 -8.09 -18.61
CA SER A 2 -2.37 -7.94 -18.06
C SER A 2 -2.38 -6.83 -17.03
N SER A 3 -2.54 -5.59 -17.49
CA SER A 3 -3.07 -4.58 -16.58
C SER A 3 -4.59 -4.76 -16.50
N ALA A 4 -5.22 -4.40 -15.36
CA ALA A 4 -6.68 -4.42 -15.25
C ALA A 4 -7.37 -3.59 -16.35
N ALA A 5 -6.69 -2.60 -16.93
CA ALA A 5 -7.16 -1.87 -18.11
C ALA A 5 -7.29 -2.76 -19.34
N SER A 6 -6.41 -3.74 -19.56
CA SER A 6 -6.56 -4.71 -20.65
C SER A 6 -7.71 -5.68 -20.43
N ASP A 7 -8.09 -5.94 -19.16
CA ASP A 7 -9.24 -6.76 -18.85
C ASP A 7 -10.58 -6.11 -19.22
N VAL A 8 -10.66 -4.76 -19.21
CA VAL A 8 -11.89 -4.06 -19.59
C VAL A 8 -12.30 -4.42 -21.00
N TYR A 9 -11.40 -4.37 -22.00
CA TYR A 9 -11.76 -4.71 -23.37
C TYR A 9 -11.79 -6.22 -23.62
N LYS A 10 -11.09 -7.03 -22.81
CA LYS A 10 -11.18 -8.48 -22.89
C LYS A 10 -12.46 -9.04 -22.26
N ARG A 11 -13.09 -8.32 -21.33
CA ARG A 11 -14.30 -8.72 -20.60
C ARG A 11 -15.52 -7.89 -21.00
N GLN A 12 -15.48 -6.57 -20.71
CA GLN A 12 -16.64 -5.69 -20.91
C GLN A 12 -16.88 -5.36 -22.39
N LEU A 13 -15.84 -5.25 -23.18
CA LEU A 13 -15.90 -4.95 -24.62
C LEU A 13 -15.38 -6.12 -25.47
N LYS A 14 -15.56 -7.35 -24.99
CA LYS A 14 -15.00 -8.55 -25.61
C LYS A 14 -15.44 -8.74 -27.05
N GLU A 15 -16.73 -8.53 -27.35
CA GLU A 15 -17.29 -8.65 -28.70
C GLU A 15 -16.67 -7.63 -29.64
N TRP A 16 -16.50 -6.39 -29.19
CA TRP A 16 -15.84 -5.35 -29.98
C TRP A 16 -14.36 -5.65 -30.20
N TYR A 17 -13.67 -6.16 -29.17
CA TYR A 17 -12.29 -6.58 -29.28
C TYR A 17 -12.10 -7.74 -30.27
N GLN A 18 -13.05 -8.68 -30.34
CA GLN A 18 -13.01 -9.78 -31.31
C GLN A 18 -13.14 -9.30 -32.75
N VAL A 19 -13.87 -8.21 -33.00
CA VAL A 19 -14.11 -7.67 -34.34
C VAL A 19 -13.00 -6.71 -34.78
N TYR A 20 -12.47 -5.90 -33.84
CA TYR A 20 -11.48 -4.85 -34.14
C TYR A 20 -10.32 -4.84 -33.14
N PRO A 21 -9.56 -5.93 -33.01
CA PRO A 21 -8.51 -6.03 -31.97
C PRO A 21 -7.44 -4.93 -32.07
N GLU A 22 -7.14 -4.48 -33.30
CA GLU A 22 -6.15 -3.43 -33.58
C GLU A 22 -6.55 -2.03 -33.10
N ARG A 23 -7.83 -1.83 -32.78
CA ARG A 23 -8.33 -0.55 -32.24
C ARG A 23 -8.21 -0.44 -30.73
N PHE A 24 -7.89 -1.55 -30.05
CA PHE A 24 -7.73 -1.57 -28.61
C PHE A 24 -6.25 -1.56 -28.25
N GLN A 25 -5.87 -0.57 -27.45
CA GLN A 25 -4.51 -0.43 -26.95
C GLN A 25 -4.54 -0.25 -25.44
N ASN A 26 -3.52 -0.76 -24.76
CA ASN A 26 -3.26 -0.47 -23.37
C ASN A 26 -2.09 0.52 -23.28
N LYS A 27 -2.32 1.63 -22.58
CA LYS A 27 -1.28 2.60 -22.23
C LYS A 27 -1.19 2.66 -20.71
N THR A 28 -0.09 2.13 -20.16
CA THR A 28 0.21 2.30 -18.73
C THR A 28 0.27 3.77 -18.41
N ASN A 29 -0.44 4.17 -17.34
CA ASN A 29 -0.36 5.52 -16.82
C ASN A 29 1.09 5.89 -16.46
N GLY A 30 1.34 7.18 -16.34
CA GLY A 30 2.59 7.73 -15.85
C GLY A 30 2.35 8.93 -14.95
N ILE A 31 3.41 9.38 -14.34
CA ILE A 31 3.45 10.56 -13.47
C ILE A 31 4.49 11.55 -13.98
N THR A 32 4.34 12.82 -13.66
CA THR A 32 5.37 13.80 -13.95
C THR A 32 6.48 13.74 -12.90
N GLN A 33 7.67 13.31 -13.32
CA GLN A 33 8.87 13.25 -12.47
C GLN A 33 9.29 14.64 -11.99
N ARG A 34 8.96 15.68 -12.74
CA ARG A 34 9.25 17.07 -12.38
C ARG A 34 8.60 17.46 -11.06
N ARG A 35 7.33 17.11 -10.84
CA ARG A 35 6.64 17.34 -9.56
C ARG A 35 7.02 16.31 -8.51
N TRP A 36 6.88 15.01 -8.85
CA TRP A 36 6.88 13.93 -7.86
C TRP A 36 8.28 13.47 -7.43
N LEU A 37 9.32 14.03 -8.06
CA LEU A 37 10.71 13.89 -7.64
C LEU A 37 11.42 15.24 -7.65
N GLY A 38 11.49 15.92 -8.79
CA GLY A 38 12.24 17.17 -8.95
C GLY A 38 11.85 18.25 -7.95
N LEU A 39 10.56 18.52 -7.81
CA LEU A 39 10.04 19.56 -6.91
C LEU A 39 9.95 19.10 -5.45
N CYS A 40 9.34 17.91 -5.20
CA CYS A 40 9.00 17.51 -3.83
C CYS A 40 10.18 16.85 -3.07
N ASN A 41 11.24 16.42 -3.76
CA ASN A 41 12.40 15.77 -3.16
C ASN A 41 13.74 16.33 -3.69
N PRO A 42 14.05 17.60 -3.42
CA PRO A 42 15.24 18.26 -3.99
C PRO A 42 16.55 17.58 -3.58
N GLU A 43 16.65 17.01 -2.38
CA GLU A 43 17.86 16.33 -1.94
C GLU A 43 18.10 15.03 -2.71
N LEU A 44 17.04 14.25 -2.96
CA LEU A 44 17.15 13.05 -3.79
C LEU A 44 17.42 13.42 -5.26
N SER A 45 16.79 14.48 -5.76
CA SER A 45 17.06 15.01 -7.10
C SER A 45 18.52 15.40 -7.29
N ALA A 46 19.13 16.06 -6.29
CA ALA A 46 20.55 16.41 -6.31
C ALA A 46 21.45 15.16 -6.32
N LEU A 47 21.13 14.15 -5.50
CA LEU A 47 21.86 12.88 -5.50
C LEU A 47 21.77 12.18 -6.85
N ILE A 48 20.57 12.11 -7.45
CA ILE A 48 20.37 11.51 -8.77
C ILE A 48 21.17 12.25 -9.83
N THR A 49 21.10 13.59 -9.86
CA THR A 49 21.85 14.42 -10.81
C THR A 49 23.36 14.24 -10.66
N GLU A 50 23.87 14.15 -9.40
CA GLU A 50 25.27 13.82 -9.14
C GLU A 50 25.67 12.47 -9.76
N LYS A 51 24.81 11.45 -9.61
CA LYS A 51 25.14 10.07 -10.04
C LYS A 51 24.92 9.83 -11.53
N VAL A 52 23.89 10.41 -12.10
CA VAL A 52 23.59 10.33 -13.54
C VAL A 52 24.49 11.25 -14.35
N GLY A 53 25.03 12.29 -13.70
CA GLY A 53 25.93 13.29 -14.32
C GLY A 53 25.19 14.42 -15.05
N SER A 54 23.85 14.47 -14.97
CA SER A 54 23.02 15.49 -15.63
C SER A 54 21.64 15.55 -14.98
N ASP A 55 20.97 16.69 -15.06
CA ASP A 55 19.57 16.89 -14.70
C ASP A 55 18.60 16.58 -15.87
N ALA A 56 19.11 16.13 -17.00
CA ALA A 56 18.31 15.76 -18.18
C ALA A 56 17.27 14.66 -17.88
N TRP A 57 17.43 13.89 -16.79
CA TRP A 57 16.42 12.93 -16.33
C TRP A 57 15.05 13.60 -16.01
N LEU A 58 15.01 14.91 -15.78
CA LEU A 58 13.76 15.66 -15.60
C LEU A 58 12.90 15.69 -16.87
N THR A 59 13.51 15.51 -18.03
CA THR A 59 12.83 15.45 -19.35
C THR A 59 12.91 14.08 -20.01
N ASP A 60 13.89 13.26 -19.63
CA ASP A 60 14.04 11.88 -20.09
C ASP A 60 14.28 10.94 -18.91
N LEU A 61 13.19 10.36 -18.38
CA LEU A 61 13.23 9.51 -17.20
C LEU A 61 14.04 8.22 -17.42
N SER A 62 14.30 7.81 -18.68
CA SER A 62 15.12 6.63 -18.98
C SER A 62 16.55 6.75 -18.45
N LEU A 63 17.05 7.97 -18.30
CA LEU A 63 18.38 8.24 -17.76
C LEU A 63 18.57 7.76 -16.31
N LEU A 64 17.50 7.49 -15.56
CA LEU A 64 17.59 6.91 -14.22
C LEU A 64 18.23 5.50 -14.22
N GLU A 65 18.19 4.77 -15.34
CA GLU A 65 18.82 3.44 -15.46
C GLU A 65 20.31 3.49 -15.11
N LYS A 66 20.99 4.62 -15.37
CA LYS A 66 22.41 4.84 -15.01
C LYS A 66 22.67 4.74 -13.49
N LEU A 67 21.63 4.92 -12.69
CA LEU A 67 21.75 4.75 -11.24
C LEU A 67 22.13 3.33 -10.84
N ASN A 68 21.74 2.30 -11.62
CA ASN A 68 22.09 0.91 -11.32
C ASN A 68 23.60 0.70 -11.16
N ASP A 69 24.40 1.36 -11.98
CA ASP A 69 25.87 1.26 -11.93
C ASP A 69 26.48 2.05 -10.76
N CYS A 70 25.67 2.87 -10.08
CA CYS A 70 26.07 3.75 -9.00
C CYS A 70 25.61 3.29 -7.61
N ILE A 71 24.99 2.10 -7.49
CA ILE A 71 24.48 1.56 -6.23
C ILE A 71 25.62 0.95 -5.42
N ASP A 72 26.37 1.79 -4.76
CA ASP A 72 27.43 1.43 -3.82
C ASP A 72 27.07 1.80 -2.37
N THR A 73 27.87 1.37 -1.41
CA THR A 73 27.65 1.67 0.01
C THR A 73 27.55 3.16 0.30
N ARG A 74 28.31 4.00 -0.41
CA ARG A 74 28.30 5.47 -0.23
C ARG A 74 26.98 6.07 -0.72
N THR A 75 26.52 5.64 -1.87
CA THR A 75 25.24 6.08 -2.45
C THR A 75 24.06 5.65 -1.58
N ILE A 76 24.07 4.39 -1.10
CA ILE A 76 23.05 3.87 -0.17
C ILE A 76 23.02 4.69 1.12
N THR A 77 24.20 5.02 1.69
CA THR A 77 24.27 5.84 2.91
C THR A 77 23.70 7.24 2.69
N LYS A 78 24.06 7.90 1.57
CA LYS A 78 23.49 9.21 1.20
C LYS A 78 21.96 9.13 1.06
N PHE A 79 21.45 8.11 0.37
CA PHE A 79 20.02 7.90 0.21
C PHE A 79 19.31 7.70 1.56
N ASN A 80 19.83 6.85 2.44
CA ASN A 80 19.25 6.61 3.77
C ASN A 80 19.20 7.89 4.61
N ASN A 81 20.23 8.75 4.52
CA ASN A 81 20.26 10.05 5.21
C ASN A 81 19.20 11.01 4.66
N ILE A 82 19.02 11.04 3.33
CA ILE A 82 17.96 11.81 2.70
C ILE A 82 16.58 11.31 3.18
N LYS A 83 16.34 10.01 3.17
CA LYS A 83 15.10 9.41 3.64
C LYS A 83 14.82 9.78 5.10
N LYS A 84 15.83 9.68 5.99
CA LYS A 84 15.70 10.10 7.39
C LYS A 84 15.28 11.57 7.52
N LYS A 85 15.89 12.47 6.73
CA LYS A 85 15.50 13.88 6.71
C LYS A 85 14.06 14.08 6.25
N LYS A 86 13.62 13.35 5.20
CA LYS A 86 12.25 13.44 4.71
C LYS A 86 11.23 12.90 5.72
N LYS A 87 11.57 11.86 6.46
CA LYS A 87 10.73 11.33 7.54
C LYS A 87 10.57 12.33 8.67
N GLN A 88 11.64 13.01 9.08
CA GLN A 88 11.55 14.09 10.06
C GLN A 88 10.66 15.23 9.56
N GLN A 89 10.82 15.67 8.30
CA GLN A 89 10.00 16.73 7.71
C GLN A 89 8.51 16.34 7.66
N LEU A 90 8.21 15.06 7.37
CA LEU A 90 6.83 14.57 7.41
C LEU A 90 6.29 14.51 8.85
N ALA A 91 7.09 14.06 9.83
CA ALA A 91 6.70 14.05 11.23
C ALA A 91 6.33 15.46 11.73
N ASP A 92 7.19 16.45 11.43
CA ASP A 92 6.95 17.85 11.78
C ASP A 92 5.66 18.38 11.10
N TYR A 93 5.44 17.99 9.86
CA TYR A 93 4.24 18.40 9.12
C TYR A 93 2.95 17.76 9.68
N ILE A 94 2.99 16.46 10.02
CA ILE A 94 1.88 15.76 10.66
C ILE A 94 1.59 16.39 12.04
N LYS A 95 2.63 16.70 12.81
CA LYS A 95 2.46 17.41 14.09
C LYS A 95 1.74 18.74 13.92
N LYS A 96 2.14 19.51 12.91
CA LYS A 96 1.52 20.82 12.62
C LYS A 96 0.06 20.68 12.17
N MET A 97 -0.24 19.69 11.33
CA MET A 97 -1.57 19.58 10.68
C MET A 97 -2.58 18.79 11.53
N ASP A 98 -2.13 17.74 12.19
CA ASP A 98 -2.99 16.77 12.85
C ASP A 98 -2.70 16.63 14.36
N GLY A 99 -1.62 17.26 14.86
CA GLY A 99 -1.25 17.23 16.28
C GLY A 99 -0.55 15.95 16.75
N TYR A 100 -0.25 15.00 15.84
CA TYR A 100 0.37 13.73 16.21
C TYR A 100 1.89 13.82 16.33
N ASP A 101 2.44 13.17 17.35
CA ASP A 101 3.89 12.98 17.51
C ASP A 101 4.33 11.67 16.86
N VAL A 102 4.86 11.75 15.64
CA VAL A 102 5.26 10.60 14.84
C VAL A 102 6.76 10.34 15.01
N ASN A 103 7.14 9.10 15.32
CA ASN A 103 8.54 8.71 15.46
C ASN A 103 9.24 8.64 14.08
N PRO A 104 10.18 9.54 13.74
CA PRO A 104 10.84 9.53 12.44
C PRO A 104 11.86 8.39 12.27
N ASP A 105 12.23 7.70 13.34
CA ASP A 105 13.14 6.55 13.30
C ASP A 105 12.41 5.20 13.09
N SER A 106 11.07 5.18 13.17
CA SER A 106 10.23 4.00 12.86
C SER A 106 10.11 3.77 11.35
N ILE A 107 9.75 2.55 10.93
CA ILE A 107 9.36 2.29 9.53
C ILE A 107 8.09 3.08 9.21
N TYR A 108 8.08 3.82 8.11
CA TYR A 108 6.87 4.48 7.61
C TYR A 108 6.18 3.58 6.57
N ASP A 109 5.18 2.83 7.05
CA ASP A 109 4.29 1.99 6.27
C ASP A 109 3.04 2.81 5.90
N ILE A 110 2.88 3.13 4.63
CA ILE A 110 1.95 4.19 4.21
C ILE A 110 0.91 3.69 3.22
N GLN A 111 -0.37 3.89 3.58
CA GLN A 111 -1.52 3.64 2.72
C GLN A 111 -2.35 4.91 2.55
N VAL A 112 -2.11 5.65 1.48
CA VAL A 112 -2.82 6.90 1.17
C VAL A 112 -3.52 6.81 -0.19
N LYS A 113 -4.83 6.71 -0.16
CA LYS A 113 -5.72 6.58 -1.33
C LYS A 113 -7.18 6.76 -0.93
N ARG A 114 -8.08 7.02 -1.88
CA ARG A 114 -9.53 7.02 -1.60
C ARG A 114 -9.92 5.73 -0.90
N LEU A 115 -10.78 5.82 0.10
CA LEU A 115 -11.29 4.63 0.77
C LEU A 115 -12.31 3.94 -0.11
N HIS A 116 -12.04 2.67 -0.38
CA HIS A 116 -12.95 1.79 -1.10
C HIS A 116 -12.66 0.34 -0.69
N GLU A 117 -13.69 -0.49 -0.59
CA GLU A 117 -13.54 -1.89 -0.14
C GLU A 117 -12.54 -2.67 -0.98
N TYR A 118 -12.51 -2.51 -2.33
CA TYR A 118 -11.56 -3.23 -3.18
C TYR A 118 -10.09 -2.80 -3.00
N LYS A 119 -9.85 -1.59 -2.46
CA LYS A 119 -8.48 -1.13 -2.12
C LYS A 119 -7.98 -1.71 -0.80
N ARG A 120 -8.85 -2.32 -0.06
CA ARG A 120 -8.63 -3.17 1.11
C ARG A 120 -7.88 -2.51 2.26
N GLN A 121 -8.21 -1.25 2.59
CA GLN A 121 -7.70 -0.63 3.82
C GLN A 121 -8.09 -1.45 5.06
N LEU A 122 -9.23 -2.14 5.03
CA LEU A 122 -9.64 -3.07 6.09
C LEU A 122 -8.66 -4.25 6.24
N LEU A 123 -8.14 -4.78 5.14
CA LEU A 123 -7.10 -5.83 5.17
C LEU A 123 -5.85 -5.34 5.89
N ASN A 124 -5.41 -4.10 5.61
CA ASN A 124 -4.29 -3.48 6.32
C ASN A 124 -4.60 -3.30 7.81
N ALA A 125 -5.78 -2.83 8.16
CA ALA A 125 -6.23 -2.72 9.56
C ALA A 125 -6.19 -4.08 10.28
N PHE A 126 -6.67 -5.15 9.65
CA PHE A 126 -6.59 -6.51 10.19
C PHE A 126 -5.14 -7.00 10.34
N SER A 127 -4.26 -6.68 9.40
CA SER A 127 -2.84 -7.05 9.53
C SER A 127 -2.17 -6.38 10.72
N ILE A 128 -2.49 -5.12 10.99
CA ILE A 128 -2.00 -4.38 12.15
C ILE A 128 -2.48 -5.05 13.45
N MET A 129 -3.76 -5.41 13.53
CA MET A 129 -4.31 -6.12 14.68
C MET A 129 -3.69 -7.51 14.87
N THR A 130 -3.41 -8.22 13.77
CA THR A 130 -2.72 -9.52 13.84
C THR A 130 -1.31 -9.35 14.44
N ILE A 131 -0.55 -8.37 13.96
CA ILE A 131 0.79 -8.06 14.47
C ILE A 131 0.72 -7.62 15.93
N TYR A 132 -0.24 -6.75 16.29
CA TYR A 132 -0.48 -6.33 17.67
C TYR A 132 -0.69 -7.54 18.59
N PHE A 133 -1.57 -8.46 18.23
CA PHE A 133 -1.81 -9.67 19.03
C PHE A 133 -0.59 -10.58 19.08
N ARG A 134 0.14 -10.76 17.98
CA ARG A 134 1.38 -11.56 17.99
C ARG A 134 2.46 -10.96 18.90
N LEU A 135 2.54 -9.63 19.00
CA LEU A 135 3.44 -8.95 19.95
C LEU A 135 2.98 -9.15 21.40
N LYS A 136 1.69 -8.95 21.70
CA LYS A 136 1.10 -9.17 23.03
C LYS A 136 1.28 -10.62 23.49
N ASP A 137 1.09 -11.57 22.60
CA ASP A 137 1.24 -13.00 22.86
C ASP A 137 2.72 -13.45 22.88
N LYS A 138 3.69 -12.52 22.66
CA LYS A 138 5.14 -12.80 22.58
C LYS A 138 5.52 -13.81 21.48
N LYS A 139 4.68 -13.92 20.46
CA LYS A 139 4.90 -14.79 19.27
C LYS A 139 5.77 -14.12 18.21
N LEU A 140 5.85 -12.79 18.23
CA LEU A 140 6.67 -12.00 17.31
C LEU A 140 7.80 -11.33 18.08
N LYS A 141 9.05 -11.64 17.70
CA LYS A 141 10.27 -11.10 18.29
C LYS A 141 11.01 -10.22 17.29
N ASN A 142 11.86 -9.32 17.79
CA ASN A 142 12.73 -8.48 16.97
C ASN A 142 11.99 -7.59 15.96
N TRP A 143 10.79 -7.12 16.33
CA TRP A 143 10.01 -6.21 15.51
C TRP A 143 10.65 -4.82 15.50
N THR A 144 10.95 -4.30 14.32
CA THR A 144 11.42 -2.92 14.14
C THR A 144 10.23 -1.97 14.33
N PRO A 145 10.33 -0.92 15.17
CA PRO A 145 9.25 0.04 15.35
C PRO A 145 8.66 0.52 14.02
N THR A 146 7.34 0.48 13.91
CA THR A 146 6.63 0.80 12.67
C THR A 146 5.49 1.78 12.95
N THR A 147 5.41 2.80 12.12
CA THR A 147 4.30 3.75 12.08
C THR A 147 3.48 3.51 10.82
N PHE A 148 2.22 3.10 11.01
CA PHE A 148 1.25 2.93 9.95
C PHE A 148 0.51 4.25 9.72
N ILE A 149 0.62 4.80 8.52
CA ILE A 149 -0.01 6.08 8.17
C ILE A 149 -1.07 5.84 7.12
N PHE A 150 -2.33 6.09 7.52
CA PHE A 150 -3.48 6.08 6.62
C PHE A 150 -3.86 7.49 6.22
N GLY A 151 -4.26 7.65 4.96
CA GLY A 151 -4.89 8.87 4.48
C GLY A 151 -5.93 8.52 3.43
N ALA A 152 -7.18 8.86 3.69
CA ALA A 152 -8.29 8.51 2.81
C ALA A 152 -9.44 9.49 2.91
N LYS A 153 -10.28 9.50 1.87
CA LYS A 153 -11.58 10.16 1.86
C LYS A 153 -12.63 9.16 1.38
N ALA A 154 -13.72 9.02 2.13
CA ALA A 154 -14.87 8.24 1.73
C ALA A 154 -15.90 9.13 1.01
N ALA A 155 -16.63 8.58 0.04
CA ALA A 155 -17.80 9.24 -0.51
C ALA A 155 -18.86 9.44 0.61
N PRO A 156 -19.59 10.56 0.63
CA PRO A 156 -20.54 10.88 1.72
C PRO A 156 -21.57 9.79 2.02
N GLY A 157 -22.09 9.12 1.00
CA GLY A 157 -23.08 8.03 1.13
C GLY A 157 -22.49 6.64 1.33
N TYR A 158 -21.16 6.48 1.35
CA TYR A 158 -20.53 5.16 1.46
C TYR A 158 -20.36 4.77 2.94
N ALA A 159 -21.42 4.26 3.56
CA ALA A 159 -21.50 3.97 4.99
C ALA A 159 -20.42 2.97 5.43
N ARG A 160 -20.23 1.86 4.69
CA ARG A 160 -19.22 0.85 4.98
C ARG A 160 -17.80 1.41 4.95
N ALA A 161 -17.49 2.32 4.00
CA ALA A 161 -16.20 3.02 3.96
C ALA A 161 -15.97 3.88 5.21
N LYS A 162 -17.02 4.54 5.71
CA LYS A 162 -16.93 5.30 6.97
C LYS A 162 -16.71 4.40 8.17
N ALA A 163 -17.34 3.22 8.21
CA ALA A 163 -17.11 2.23 9.26
C ALA A 163 -15.64 1.76 9.27
N ILE A 164 -15.03 1.54 8.10
CA ILE A 164 -13.62 1.18 7.99
C ILE A 164 -12.72 2.30 8.54
N ILE A 165 -13.00 3.58 8.23
CA ILE A 165 -12.27 4.72 8.80
C ILE A 165 -12.41 4.72 10.33
N LYS A 166 -13.63 4.53 10.85
CA LYS A 166 -13.88 4.45 12.30
C LYS A 166 -13.07 3.32 12.93
N TYR A 167 -13.08 2.13 12.32
CA TYR A 167 -12.34 0.97 12.81
C TYR A 167 -10.83 1.24 12.87
N ILE A 168 -10.24 1.84 11.84
CA ILE A 168 -8.82 2.23 11.84
C ILE A 168 -8.52 3.21 12.98
N ASN A 169 -9.40 4.17 13.24
CA ASN A 169 -9.22 5.12 14.33
C ASN A 169 -9.36 4.47 15.72
N GLU A 170 -10.24 3.47 15.88
CA GLU A 170 -10.34 2.70 17.13
C GLU A 170 -9.07 1.85 17.35
N ILE A 171 -8.51 1.23 16.29
CA ILE A 171 -7.21 0.56 16.35
C ILE A 171 -6.13 1.54 16.78
N ALA A 172 -6.09 2.74 16.21
CA ALA A 172 -5.11 3.76 16.59
C ALA A 172 -5.20 4.12 18.08
N LYS A 173 -6.40 4.28 18.62
CA LYS A 173 -6.59 4.53 20.05
C LYS A 173 -6.05 3.40 20.91
N LEU A 174 -6.31 2.14 20.54
CA LEU A 174 -5.83 0.98 21.28
C LEU A 174 -4.30 0.88 21.22
N VAL A 175 -3.76 0.81 20.02
CA VAL A 175 -2.34 0.49 19.78
C VAL A 175 -1.42 1.60 20.29
N ASN A 176 -1.78 2.86 20.05
CA ASN A 176 -0.94 4.01 20.44
C ASN A 176 -0.91 4.25 21.96
N ASN A 177 -1.85 3.71 22.71
CA ASN A 177 -1.94 3.89 24.16
C ASN A 177 -1.58 2.63 24.96
N ASP A 178 -1.40 1.48 24.31
CA ASP A 178 -0.99 0.25 25.03
C ASP A 178 0.49 0.34 25.41
N PRO A 179 0.82 0.35 26.73
CA PRO A 179 2.18 0.51 27.21
C PRO A 179 3.14 -0.61 26.75
N GLU A 180 2.63 -1.78 26.37
CA GLU A 180 3.46 -2.88 25.91
C GLU A 180 3.83 -2.78 24.42
N THR A 181 3.07 -2.04 23.62
CA THR A 181 3.24 -2.01 22.16
C THR A 181 3.42 -0.61 21.56
N LYS A 182 3.08 0.46 22.28
CA LYS A 182 3.13 1.84 21.75
C LYS A 182 4.48 2.29 21.20
N ASP A 183 5.57 1.72 21.71
CA ASP A 183 6.93 2.03 21.23
C ASP A 183 7.31 1.18 20.00
N LEU A 184 6.52 0.15 19.69
CA LEU A 184 6.73 -0.77 18.57
C LEU A 184 5.75 -0.54 17.42
N LEU A 185 4.51 -0.16 17.74
CA LEU A 185 3.43 0.08 16.76
C LEU A 185 2.78 1.42 17.03
N GLN A 186 2.63 2.22 16.00
CA GLN A 186 1.81 3.43 16.02
C GLN A 186 0.95 3.48 14.77
N VAL A 187 -0.28 3.96 14.90
CA VAL A 187 -1.25 4.06 13.81
C VAL A 187 -1.80 5.48 13.79
N TYR A 188 -1.73 6.13 12.63
CA TYR A 188 -2.28 7.47 12.44
C TYR A 188 -3.15 7.54 11.19
N PHE A 189 -4.30 8.15 11.32
CA PHE A 189 -5.16 8.50 10.19
C PHE A 189 -5.08 10.01 9.99
N ILE A 190 -4.33 10.45 8.97
CA ILE A 190 -4.13 11.87 8.68
C ILE A 190 -5.39 12.50 8.08
N SER A 191 -5.66 13.74 8.48
CA SER A 191 -6.80 14.48 7.98
C SER A 191 -6.57 15.02 6.56
N ASN A 192 -7.65 15.17 5.82
CA ASN A 192 -7.70 15.87 4.53
C ASN A 192 -6.55 15.57 3.56
N TYR A 193 -6.23 14.29 3.35
CA TYR A 193 -5.26 13.88 2.34
C TYR A 193 -5.55 14.54 0.99
N ASN A 194 -4.56 15.24 0.45
CA ASN A 194 -4.63 16.01 -0.79
C ASN A 194 -3.25 16.05 -1.47
N VAL A 195 -3.12 16.72 -2.63
CA VAL A 195 -1.86 16.78 -3.39
C VAL A 195 -0.72 17.37 -2.58
N SER A 196 -0.95 18.46 -1.83
CA SER A 196 0.09 19.12 -1.02
C SER A 196 0.60 18.19 0.11
N TYR A 197 -0.29 17.39 0.70
CA TYR A 197 0.08 16.37 1.67
C TYR A 197 0.84 15.22 1.01
N ALA A 198 0.38 14.78 -0.18
CA ALA A 198 1.01 13.70 -0.94
C ALA A 198 2.48 14.02 -1.28
N GLU A 199 2.80 15.26 -1.64
CA GLU A 199 4.18 15.71 -1.94
C GLU A 199 5.15 15.50 -0.78
N LYS A 200 4.65 15.50 0.46
CA LYS A 200 5.46 15.24 1.66
C LYS A 200 5.48 13.76 2.05
N ILE A 201 4.40 13.06 1.79
CA ILE A 201 4.22 11.66 2.15
C ILE A 201 5.05 10.74 1.24
N VAL A 202 4.96 10.92 -0.08
CA VAL A 202 5.59 9.98 -1.03
C VAL A 202 7.11 9.97 -0.92
N VAL A 203 7.71 11.08 -0.50
CA VAL A 203 9.17 11.19 -0.33
C VAL A 203 9.67 10.57 0.98
N ALA A 204 8.80 10.43 1.97
CA ALA A 204 9.12 9.96 3.31
C ALA A 204 8.80 8.48 3.55
N ALA A 205 8.01 7.85 2.69
CA ALA A 205 7.60 6.46 2.86
C ALA A 205 8.78 5.49 2.78
N ASP A 206 8.78 4.49 3.66
CA ASP A 206 9.65 3.32 3.57
C ASP A 206 8.97 2.18 2.80
N LEU A 207 7.67 2.01 2.97
CA LEU A 207 6.84 1.01 2.29
C LEU A 207 5.60 1.67 1.68
N SER A 208 5.25 1.24 0.48
CA SER A 208 4.09 1.69 -0.28
C SER A 208 3.00 0.62 -0.29
N GLU A 209 1.91 0.84 0.43
CA GLU A 209 0.80 -0.11 0.55
C GLU A 209 -0.14 -0.06 -0.65
N GLN A 210 -0.15 -1.13 -1.45
CA GLN A 210 -0.90 -1.27 -2.69
C GLN A 210 -1.69 -2.58 -2.70
N THR A 211 -2.67 -2.68 -1.81
CA THR A 211 -3.32 -3.91 -1.38
C THR A 211 -4.63 -4.25 -2.10
N SER A 212 -4.91 -3.67 -3.26
CA SER A 212 -6.15 -3.95 -3.99
C SER A 212 -6.34 -5.44 -4.30
N THR A 213 -7.58 -5.88 -4.36
CA THR A 213 -7.89 -7.24 -4.83
C THR A 213 -7.45 -7.38 -6.28
N ALA A 214 -6.72 -8.44 -6.62
CA ALA A 214 -6.19 -8.65 -7.96
C ALA A 214 -7.29 -8.58 -9.04
N GLY A 215 -7.02 -7.80 -10.09
CA GLY A 215 -7.94 -7.57 -11.21
C GLY A 215 -8.91 -6.40 -11.04
N LEU A 216 -8.84 -5.63 -9.95
CA LEU A 216 -9.78 -4.54 -9.69
C LEU A 216 -9.20 -3.13 -9.82
N GLU A 217 -7.90 -2.93 -9.63
CA GLU A 217 -7.25 -1.65 -9.87
C GLU A 217 -6.74 -1.57 -11.32
N ALA A 218 -7.27 -0.65 -12.10
CA ALA A 218 -6.91 -0.55 -13.51
C ALA A 218 -5.42 -0.23 -13.75
N SER A 219 -4.83 0.60 -12.92
CA SER A 219 -3.42 0.98 -12.97
C SER A 219 -2.92 1.46 -11.61
N GLY A 220 -3.52 2.53 -11.08
CA GLY A 220 -2.95 3.30 -10.02
C GLY A 220 -1.86 4.25 -10.53
N THR A 221 -1.60 5.31 -9.79
CA THR A 221 -0.48 6.23 -10.04
C THR A 221 0.27 6.57 -8.75
N GLY A 222 -0.35 6.34 -7.59
CA GLY A 222 0.30 6.49 -6.29
C GLY A 222 1.50 5.57 -6.15
N ASN A 223 1.37 4.31 -6.55
CA ASN A 223 2.44 3.31 -6.56
C ASN A 223 3.69 3.81 -7.32
N MET A 224 3.52 4.45 -8.46
CA MET A 224 4.63 5.02 -9.27
C MET A 224 5.34 6.17 -8.53
N LYS A 225 4.60 7.01 -7.80
CA LYS A 225 5.17 8.12 -7.00
C LYS A 225 6.05 7.60 -5.88
N PHE A 226 5.59 6.55 -5.19
CA PHE A 226 6.36 5.89 -4.14
C PHE A 226 7.60 5.20 -4.71
N MET A 227 7.47 4.43 -5.80
CA MET A 227 8.59 3.80 -6.48
C MET A 227 9.67 4.81 -6.87
N LEU A 228 9.28 5.93 -7.49
CA LEU A 228 10.19 6.99 -7.92
C LEU A 228 10.92 7.66 -6.75
N ASN A 229 10.39 7.58 -5.53
CA ASN A 229 11.00 8.06 -4.30
C ASN A 229 11.65 6.94 -3.45
N GLY A 230 11.80 5.76 -4.02
CA GLY A 230 12.51 4.64 -3.40
C GLY A 230 11.77 3.97 -2.26
N ALA A 231 10.44 3.87 -2.34
CA ALA A 231 9.65 3.05 -1.44
C ALA A 231 9.19 1.78 -2.19
N PRO A 232 9.69 0.58 -1.81
CA PRO A 232 9.21 -0.68 -2.37
C PRO A 232 7.71 -0.84 -2.17
N THR A 233 7.06 -1.48 -3.13
CA THR A 233 5.64 -1.81 -3.06
C THR A 233 5.42 -3.01 -2.15
N LEU A 234 4.58 -2.85 -1.12
CA LEU A 234 3.96 -3.95 -0.39
C LEU A 234 2.53 -4.09 -0.94
N GLY A 235 2.29 -5.09 -1.76
CA GLY A 235 1.04 -5.13 -2.51
C GLY A 235 0.80 -6.42 -3.28
N THR A 236 -0.32 -6.42 -3.98
CA THR A 236 -0.75 -7.53 -4.85
C THR A 236 -0.28 -7.30 -6.29
N LEU A 237 -0.27 -8.37 -7.09
CA LEU A 237 -0.07 -8.29 -8.54
C LEU A 237 -1.36 -7.78 -9.20
N ASP A 238 -1.59 -6.46 -9.07
CA ASP A 238 -2.76 -5.76 -9.60
C ASP A 238 -2.37 -4.39 -10.16
N GLY A 239 -3.03 -3.97 -11.22
CA GLY A 239 -2.75 -2.70 -11.89
C GLY A 239 -1.27 -2.54 -12.25
N ALA A 240 -0.72 -1.36 -12.05
CA ALA A 240 0.68 -1.07 -12.35
C ALA A 240 1.68 -1.76 -11.40
N ASN A 241 1.24 -2.38 -10.30
CA ASN A 241 2.13 -3.16 -9.43
C ASN A 241 2.77 -4.33 -10.19
N VAL A 242 2.07 -4.91 -11.17
CA VAL A 242 2.62 -5.95 -12.06
C VAL A 242 3.86 -5.43 -12.78
N GLU A 243 3.72 -4.28 -13.42
CA GLU A 243 4.81 -3.67 -14.18
C GLU A 243 5.92 -3.12 -13.28
N ILE A 244 5.59 -2.66 -12.07
CA ILE A 244 6.57 -2.25 -11.05
C ILE A 244 7.44 -3.46 -10.67
N ALA A 245 6.81 -4.60 -10.35
CA ALA A 245 7.52 -5.82 -10.00
C ALA A 245 8.36 -6.38 -11.17
N GLU A 246 7.87 -6.24 -12.41
CA GLU A 246 8.63 -6.61 -13.61
C GLU A 246 9.86 -5.71 -13.81
N CYS A 247 9.71 -4.40 -13.63
CA CYS A 247 10.79 -3.44 -13.82
C CYS A 247 11.85 -3.51 -12.71
N ALA A 248 11.43 -3.55 -11.46
CA ALA A 248 12.33 -3.54 -10.31
C ALA A 248 12.93 -4.92 -10.00
N GLY A 249 12.29 -6.00 -10.47
CA GLY A 249 12.50 -7.36 -9.99
C GLY A 249 11.66 -7.66 -8.75
N ILE A 250 10.95 -8.78 -8.76
CA ILE A 250 10.01 -9.16 -7.69
C ILE A 250 10.67 -9.28 -6.31
N GLU A 251 11.98 -9.59 -6.27
CA GLU A 251 12.79 -9.66 -5.06
C GLU A 251 13.04 -8.29 -4.42
N ASN A 252 12.81 -7.21 -5.16
CA ASN A 252 12.92 -5.84 -4.67
C ASN A 252 11.59 -5.25 -4.23
N GLU A 253 10.53 -6.05 -4.27
CA GLU A 253 9.18 -5.74 -3.84
C GLU A 253 8.68 -6.73 -2.78
N TYR A 254 7.55 -6.41 -2.16
CA TYR A 254 6.88 -7.25 -1.17
C TYR A 254 5.50 -7.65 -1.69
N ILE A 255 5.50 -8.63 -2.59
CA ILE A 255 4.29 -9.10 -3.26
C ILE A 255 3.62 -10.21 -2.44
N PHE A 256 2.30 -10.15 -2.34
CA PHE A 256 1.46 -11.12 -1.63
C PHE A 256 0.12 -11.36 -2.34
N GLY A 257 -0.56 -12.38 -1.89
CA GLY A 257 -1.98 -12.63 -2.14
C GLY A 257 -2.31 -13.31 -3.46
N ALA A 258 -3.60 -13.58 -3.61
CA ALA A 258 -4.17 -14.25 -4.77
C ALA A 258 -3.92 -13.44 -6.06
N LYS A 259 -3.57 -14.16 -7.12
CA LYS A 259 -3.51 -13.61 -8.48
C LYS A 259 -4.90 -13.59 -9.11
N VAL A 260 -5.03 -12.93 -10.26
CA VAL A 260 -6.31 -12.85 -10.99
C VAL A 260 -6.88 -14.24 -11.28
N GLU A 261 -6.01 -15.18 -11.68
CA GLU A 261 -6.41 -16.56 -11.98
C GLU A 261 -6.94 -17.30 -10.76
N ASP A 262 -6.38 -17.03 -9.58
CA ASP A 262 -6.84 -17.61 -8.31
C ASP A 262 -8.21 -17.04 -7.92
N ILE A 263 -8.41 -15.73 -8.08
CA ILE A 263 -9.69 -15.07 -7.85
C ILE A 263 -10.77 -15.63 -8.78
N GLU A 264 -10.46 -15.81 -10.06
CA GLU A 264 -11.40 -16.38 -11.05
C GLU A 264 -11.74 -17.82 -10.72
N ARG A 265 -10.74 -18.64 -10.35
CA ARG A 265 -10.95 -20.02 -9.91
C ARG A 265 -11.86 -20.07 -8.68
N MET A 266 -11.58 -19.30 -7.63
CA MET A 266 -12.41 -19.26 -6.41
C MET A 266 -13.84 -18.80 -6.70
N LYS A 267 -14.03 -17.82 -7.60
CA LYS A 267 -15.39 -17.39 -8.01
C LYS A 267 -16.15 -18.48 -8.75
N LYS A 268 -15.47 -19.30 -9.54
CA LYS A 268 -16.07 -20.39 -10.34
C LYS A 268 -16.36 -21.62 -9.50
N GLU A 269 -15.42 -22.03 -8.65
CA GLU A 269 -15.49 -23.26 -7.85
C GLU A 269 -16.25 -23.08 -6.54
N GLY A 270 -16.42 -21.85 -6.08
CA GLY A 270 -17.00 -21.46 -4.81
C GLY A 270 -15.93 -21.01 -3.81
N TYR A 271 -16.15 -19.82 -3.25
CA TYR A 271 -15.33 -19.26 -2.18
C TYR A 271 -16.10 -19.30 -0.86
N HIS A 272 -15.50 -19.88 0.16
CA HIS A 272 -16.13 -20.10 1.47
C HIS A 272 -15.34 -19.42 2.60
N PRO A 273 -15.40 -18.08 2.73
CA PRO A 273 -14.60 -17.33 3.72
C PRO A 273 -14.91 -17.76 5.16
N LYS A 274 -16.15 -18.12 5.46
CA LYS A 274 -16.52 -18.61 6.81
C LYS A 274 -15.76 -19.88 7.19
N ALA A 275 -15.51 -20.78 6.27
CA ALA A 275 -14.73 -22.00 6.54
C ALA A 275 -13.27 -21.66 6.89
N LEU A 276 -12.66 -20.69 6.18
CA LEU A 276 -11.31 -20.21 6.50
C LEU A 276 -11.26 -19.51 7.86
N TYR A 277 -12.25 -18.69 8.16
CA TYR A 277 -12.40 -18.02 9.45
C TYR A 277 -12.56 -19.04 10.59
N ASP A 278 -13.42 -20.05 10.43
CA ASP A 278 -13.66 -21.08 11.46
C ASP A 278 -12.41 -21.97 11.69
N ALA A 279 -11.62 -22.22 10.65
CA ALA A 279 -10.41 -23.06 10.69
C ALA A 279 -9.17 -22.34 11.24
N ASN A 280 -9.15 -21.01 11.25
CA ASN A 280 -7.99 -20.22 11.67
C ASN A 280 -8.31 -19.32 12.88
N PRO A 281 -7.87 -19.70 14.09
CA PRO A 281 -8.14 -18.94 15.31
C PRO A 281 -7.58 -17.50 15.28
N GLU A 282 -6.49 -17.25 14.55
CA GLU A 282 -5.90 -15.92 14.43
C GLU A 282 -6.77 -15.00 13.57
N ILE A 283 -7.23 -15.49 12.42
CA ILE A 283 -8.20 -14.77 11.58
C ILE A 283 -9.47 -14.50 12.38
N LYS A 284 -10.00 -15.52 13.06
CA LYS A 284 -11.20 -15.40 13.88
C LYS A 284 -11.04 -14.31 14.94
N ARG A 285 -9.95 -14.35 15.71
CA ARG A 285 -9.67 -13.36 16.76
C ARG A 285 -9.66 -11.93 16.21
N VAL A 286 -9.05 -11.71 15.06
CA VAL A 286 -8.92 -10.39 14.46
C VAL A 286 -10.25 -9.89 13.90
N VAL A 287 -10.97 -10.72 13.17
CA VAL A 287 -12.27 -10.36 12.58
C VAL A 287 -13.31 -10.11 13.69
N ASP A 288 -13.28 -10.91 14.76
CA ASP A 288 -14.20 -10.77 15.90
C ASP A 288 -14.01 -9.47 16.70
N THR A 289 -12.87 -8.77 16.59
CA THR A 289 -12.70 -7.44 17.19
C THR A 289 -13.77 -6.43 16.75
N LEU A 290 -14.43 -6.69 15.65
CA LEU A 290 -15.59 -5.89 15.17
C LEU A 290 -16.85 -6.09 16.03
N ILE A 291 -16.98 -7.20 16.78
CA ILE A 291 -18.22 -7.58 17.48
C ILE A 291 -18.04 -8.03 18.92
N ASP A 292 -16.82 -8.26 19.38
CA ASP A 292 -16.55 -8.83 20.73
C ASP A 292 -16.44 -7.79 21.84
N GLY A 293 -16.65 -6.51 21.52
CA GLY A 293 -16.52 -5.40 22.46
C GLY A 293 -15.11 -4.81 22.55
N THR A 294 -14.14 -5.29 21.78
CA THR A 294 -12.79 -4.68 21.70
C THR A 294 -12.87 -3.23 21.21
N PHE A 295 -13.75 -2.95 20.26
CA PHE A 295 -13.94 -1.61 19.70
C PHE A 295 -15.40 -1.17 19.76
N ASP A 296 -15.60 0.15 19.88
CA ASP A 296 -16.90 0.79 19.92
C ASP A 296 -17.17 1.57 18.62
N ASP A 297 -18.25 1.20 17.92
CA ASP A 297 -18.71 1.93 16.75
C ASP A 297 -19.66 3.11 17.07
N GLY A 298 -19.86 3.41 18.36
CA GLY A 298 -20.75 4.46 18.83
C GLY A 298 -22.22 4.08 18.74
N GLY A 299 -22.55 2.79 18.76
CA GLY A 299 -23.92 2.27 18.68
C GLY A 299 -24.53 2.37 17.28
N ALA A 300 -23.71 2.38 16.23
CA ALA A 300 -24.17 2.39 14.86
C ALA A 300 -25.10 1.19 14.54
N GLN A 301 -26.13 1.41 13.75
CA GLN A 301 -27.11 0.40 13.35
C GLN A 301 -27.11 0.25 11.83
N GLY A 302 -27.36 -0.99 11.37
CA GLY A 302 -27.48 -1.29 9.94
C GLY A 302 -26.18 -1.07 9.19
N GLU A 303 -26.28 -0.59 7.95
CA GLU A 303 -25.12 -0.31 7.09
C GLU A 303 -24.19 0.73 7.74
N GLY A 304 -22.92 0.39 7.84
CA GLY A 304 -21.91 1.23 8.50
C GLY A 304 -21.66 0.90 9.98
N SER A 305 -22.35 -0.10 10.56
CA SER A 305 -21.99 -0.64 11.86
C SER A 305 -20.82 -1.63 11.74
N PHE A 306 -20.07 -1.84 12.85
CA PHE A 306 -19.04 -2.89 12.87
C PHE A 306 -19.63 -4.29 12.73
N LYS A 307 -20.85 -4.49 13.24
CA LYS A 307 -21.57 -5.75 13.06
C LYS A 307 -21.88 -6.02 11.59
N GLU A 308 -22.35 -5.04 10.85
CA GLU A 308 -22.60 -5.18 9.42
C GLU A 308 -21.29 -5.44 8.64
N LEU A 309 -20.21 -4.75 9.00
CA LEU A 309 -18.90 -4.97 8.41
C LEU A 309 -18.39 -6.40 8.67
N HIS A 310 -18.56 -6.93 9.91
CA HIS A 310 -18.28 -8.32 10.25
C HIS A 310 -19.13 -9.29 9.43
N ASP A 311 -20.44 -9.07 9.39
CA ASP A 311 -21.39 -9.94 8.68
C ASP A 311 -21.09 -9.98 7.18
N SER A 312 -20.64 -8.86 6.59
CA SER A 312 -20.26 -8.79 5.17
C SER A 312 -19.06 -9.68 4.78
N LEU A 313 -18.24 -10.04 5.75
CA LEU A 313 -17.10 -10.94 5.54
C LEU A 313 -17.52 -12.43 5.62
N LEU A 314 -18.60 -12.75 6.32
CA LEU A 314 -18.93 -14.14 6.66
C LEU A 314 -20.29 -14.61 6.12
N LYS A 315 -21.13 -13.70 5.62
CA LYS A 315 -22.50 -14.00 5.18
C LYS A 315 -22.77 -13.37 3.81
N ASP A 316 -23.38 -14.14 2.94
CA ASP A 316 -23.93 -13.63 1.70
C ASP A 316 -25.10 -12.66 2.00
N SER A 317 -25.16 -11.56 1.26
CA SER A 317 -26.32 -10.67 1.20
C SER A 317 -27.05 -10.84 -0.12
N SER A 318 -28.19 -10.15 -0.29
CA SER A 318 -28.97 -10.20 -1.53
C SER A 318 -28.23 -9.62 -2.75
N TRP A 319 -27.23 -8.79 -2.53
CA TRP A 319 -26.51 -8.05 -3.57
C TRP A 319 -25.00 -8.31 -3.60
N GLN A 320 -24.43 -8.97 -2.59
CA GLN A 320 -22.99 -9.19 -2.49
C GLN A 320 -22.68 -10.51 -1.79
N LYS A 321 -21.70 -11.23 -2.29
CA LYS A 321 -21.16 -12.44 -1.65
C LYS A 321 -20.31 -12.08 -0.42
N ALA A 322 -20.25 -13.02 0.52
CA ALA A 322 -19.39 -12.91 1.69
C ALA A 322 -17.94 -12.69 1.26
N ASP A 323 -17.24 -11.81 1.97
CA ASP A 323 -15.83 -11.43 1.68
C ASP A 323 -15.56 -11.23 0.20
N ASN A 324 -16.38 -10.41 -0.45
CA ASN A 324 -16.36 -10.18 -1.90
C ASN A 324 -15.00 -9.74 -2.45
N TYR A 325 -14.13 -9.26 -1.58
CA TYR A 325 -12.79 -8.77 -1.94
C TYR A 325 -11.65 -9.66 -1.40
N PHE A 326 -11.96 -10.87 -0.92
CA PHE A 326 -10.98 -11.92 -0.54
C PHE A 326 -10.00 -11.48 0.57
N LEU A 327 -10.48 -10.72 1.55
CA LEU A 327 -9.66 -10.27 2.67
C LEU A 327 -9.21 -11.45 3.55
N ILE A 328 -10.15 -12.34 3.88
CA ILE A 328 -9.88 -13.50 4.74
C ILE A 328 -8.88 -14.45 4.08
N TYR A 329 -8.97 -14.61 2.76
CA TYR A 329 -8.05 -15.44 1.99
C TYR A 329 -6.61 -14.88 2.01
N ASP A 330 -6.46 -13.58 1.75
CA ASP A 330 -5.14 -12.95 1.59
C ASP A 330 -4.48 -12.55 2.92
N LEU A 331 -5.24 -12.46 4.02
CA LEU A 331 -4.73 -11.92 5.28
C LEU A 331 -3.48 -12.64 5.82
N PRO A 332 -3.40 -13.99 5.84
CA PRO A 332 -2.20 -14.66 6.34
C PRO A 332 -0.94 -14.32 5.54
N ASP A 333 -1.01 -14.41 4.21
CA ASP A 333 0.12 -14.14 3.32
C ASP A 333 0.55 -12.66 3.39
N TYR A 334 -0.43 -11.75 3.51
CA TYR A 334 -0.16 -10.32 3.71
C TYR A 334 0.58 -10.04 5.01
N VAL A 335 0.16 -10.64 6.13
CA VAL A 335 0.82 -10.49 7.43
C VAL A 335 2.26 -11.01 7.37
N ASP A 336 2.46 -12.20 6.80
CA ASP A 336 3.79 -12.81 6.69
C ASP A 336 4.72 -11.97 5.79
N THR A 337 4.18 -11.42 4.69
CA THR A 337 4.93 -10.51 3.80
C THR A 337 5.27 -9.19 4.51
N LYS A 338 4.37 -8.64 5.32
CA LYS A 338 4.61 -7.44 6.13
C LYS A 338 5.69 -7.68 7.18
N ILE A 339 5.69 -8.84 7.83
CA ILE A 339 6.73 -9.24 8.80
C ILE A 339 8.08 -9.41 8.08
N ARG A 340 8.10 -9.99 6.89
CA ARG A 340 9.31 -10.10 6.06
C ARG A 340 9.87 -8.71 5.74
N ALA A 341 9.04 -7.77 5.31
CA ALA A 341 9.45 -6.40 5.02
C ALA A 341 10.05 -5.70 6.26
N ASN A 342 9.41 -5.86 7.41
CA ASN A 342 9.90 -5.33 8.69
C ASN A 342 11.27 -5.92 9.08
N THR A 343 11.44 -7.22 8.91
CA THR A 343 12.70 -7.93 9.22
C THR A 343 13.83 -7.48 8.29
N GLU A 344 13.56 -7.40 6.99
CA GLU A 344 14.54 -6.98 6.00
C GLU A 344 14.95 -5.51 6.14
N TYR A 345 14.03 -4.65 6.61
CA TYR A 345 14.33 -3.24 6.88
C TYR A 345 15.47 -3.04 7.88
N ALA A 346 15.64 -3.95 8.84
CA ALA A 346 16.72 -3.86 9.84
C ALA A 346 18.11 -3.88 9.19
N ASN A 347 18.29 -4.53 8.04
CA ASN A 347 19.49 -4.44 7.24
C ASN A 347 19.42 -3.21 6.32
N ARG A 348 19.76 -2.05 6.84
CA ARG A 348 19.64 -0.75 6.15
C ARG A 348 20.42 -0.66 4.83
N LYS A 349 21.48 -1.47 4.67
CA LYS A 349 22.26 -1.52 3.43
C LYS A 349 21.47 -2.24 2.34
N GLU A 350 21.00 -3.44 2.62
CA GLU A 350 20.25 -4.25 1.63
C GLU A 350 18.88 -3.62 1.32
N PHE A 351 18.19 -3.11 2.33
CA PHE A 351 16.93 -2.39 2.11
C PHE A 351 17.14 -1.11 1.28
N GLY A 352 18.17 -0.31 1.57
CA GLY A 352 18.50 0.89 0.80
C GLY A 352 18.91 0.58 -0.65
N LYS A 353 19.51 -0.60 -0.89
CA LYS A 353 19.78 -1.09 -2.24
C LYS A 353 18.47 -1.34 -3.01
N LYS A 354 17.48 -2.05 -2.40
CA LYS A 354 16.15 -2.24 -2.99
C LYS A 354 15.49 -0.90 -3.35
N CYS A 355 15.56 0.07 -2.43
CA CYS A 355 15.01 1.41 -2.66
C CYS A 355 15.62 2.09 -3.90
N LEU A 356 16.96 2.04 -4.04
CA LEU A 356 17.64 2.63 -5.19
C LEU A 356 17.37 1.90 -6.50
N ILE A 357 17.22 0.57 -6.48
CA ILE A 357 16.80 -0.22 -7.64
C ILE A 357 15.41 0.23 -8.10
N ASN A 358 14.47 0.42 -7.16
CA ASN A 358 13.14 0.94 -7.48
C ASN A 358 13.21 2.29 -8.22
N ILE A 359 14.04 3.23 -7.74
CA ILE A 359 14.23 4.52 -8.42
C ILE A 359 14.82 4.31 -9.81
N ALA A 360 15.89 3.54 -9.94
CA ALA A 360 16.61 3.32 -11.19
C ALA A 360 15.75 2.69 -12.28
N THR A 361 14.77 1.89 -11.89
CA THR A 361 13.90 1.15 -12.82
C THR A 361 12.53 1.78 -13.04
N ALA A 362 12.28 2.97 -12.45
CA ALA A 362 11.00 3.68 -12.58
C ALA A 362 10.78 4.33 -13.96
N CYS A 363 11.70 4.20 -14.88
CA CYS A 363 11.77 4.88 -16.18
C CYS A 363 10.49 4.81 -17.00
N LYS A 364 9.82 3.64 -17.00
CA LYS A 364 8.58 3.39 -17.72
C LYS A 364 7.42 4.29 -17.27
N PHE A 365 7.45 4.79 -16.03
CA PHE A 365 6.32 5.44 -15.39
C PHE A 365 6.30 6.98 -15.56
N SER A 366 6.96 7.49 -16.60
CA SER A 366 6.84 8.89 -17.00
C SER A 366 5.52 9.16 -17.73
N SER A 367 4.82 10.25 -17.35
CA SER A 367 3.65 10.74 -18.09
C SER A 367 4.01 11.18 -19.50
N ASP A 368 5.24 11.61 -19.74
CA ASP A 368 5.71 12.01 -21.08
C ASP A 368 5.64 10.81 -22.04
N ARG A 369 6.13 9.64 -21.58
CA ARG A 369 6.01 8.38 -22.35
C ARG A 369 4.54 7.98 -22.61
N THR A 370 3.65 8.24 -21.64
CA THR A 370 2.23 7.86 -21.76
C THR A 370 1.53 8.66 -22.86
N ILE A 371 1.93 9.93 -23.06
CA ILE A 371 1.33 10.87 -24.02
C ILE A 371 1.89 10.68 -25.41
N LEU A 372 3.18 10.37 -25.55
CA LEU A 372 3.84 10.09 -26.84
C LEU A 372 3.47 8.70 -27.37
#